data_b728184ecdbf849a9f9a7b4f9add46ee
#
_entry.id   b728184ecdbf849a9f9a7b4f9add46ee
#
_cell.length_a   1.000
_cell.length_b   1.000
_cell.length_c   1.000
_cell.angle_alpha   90.00
_cell.angle_beta   90.00
_cell.angle_gamma   90.00
#
_symmetry.space_group_name_H-M   'P 1'
#
loop_
_entity.id
_entity.type
_entity.pdbx_description
1 polymer ?
#
loop_
_entity_poly.entity_id
_entity_poly.type
_entity_poly.pdbx_seq_one_letter_code
_entity_poly.pdbx_strand_id
1 'polypeptide(L)'
;VSQAVAQVVAALAFAGLAAVLAVRLGLGLGREIVVAALRATAQLAVVGGLIAAVFRVPELAVAFVALMVLAAAITAGGRLRAIAGSRRLAVLAIAGPALGATGLLLAVGAFETTPRAIVPTAGILIGGAMAATTLTGRRLLEGLRDDEAVIETRLALGDDVRTALRPTIRTAMVTGLVPAIDQTRSVGLVTLPGTFVGLVLGGASPATAARTQLVVLLALLAVELLAALVISEAIRRRVTAPGERVVVPPAG
;
A
#
# COMPACT_ATOMS: atom_id res chain seq x y z
N VAL A 1 -34.64 -6.42 13.86
CA VAL A 1 -33.17 -6.56 13.76
C VAL A 1 -32.55 -5.17 13.79
N SER A 2 -31.66 -4.89 14.75
CA SER A 2 -31.02 -3.58 14.78
C SER A 2 -30.23 -3.32 13.49
N GLN A 3 -30.17 -2.08 13.03
CA GLN A 3 -29.42 -1.70 11.82
C GLN A 3 -27.97 -2.22 11.86
N ALA A 4 -27.33 -2.18 13.01
CA ALA A 4 -25.99 -2.70 13.22
C ALA A 4 -25.88 -4.21 12.92
N VAL A 5 -26.83 -5.00 13.37
CA VAL A 5 -26.86 -6.44 13.08
C VAL A 5 -27.06 -6.70 11.59
N ALA A 6 -27.96 -5.96 10.94
CA ALA A 6 -28.18 -6.08 9.51
C ALA A 6 -26.92 -5.74 8.69
N GLN A 7 -26.17 -4.70 9.07
CA GLN A 7 -24.90 -4.32 8.43
C GLN A 7 -23.84 -5.43 8.55
N VAL A 8 -23.66 -5.99 9.74
CA VAL A 8 -22.68 -7.07 9.96
C VAL A 8 -23.07 -8.33 9.17
N VAL A 9 -24.34 -8.72 9.21
CA VAL A 9 -24.85 -9.89 8.46
C VAL A 9 -24.64 -9.70 6.96
N ALA A 10 -24.97 -8.51 6.43
CA ALA A 10 -24.75 -8.21 5.01
C ALA A 10 -23.26 -8.28 4.64
N ALA A 11 -22.36 -7.70 5.44
CA ALA A 11 -20.93 -7.74 5.19
C ALA A 11 -20.40 -9.19 5.17
N LEU A 12 -20.80 -10.01 6.13
CA LEU A 12 -20.42 -11.43 6.17
C LEU A 12 -21.01 -12.24 5.01
N ALA A 13 -22.23 -11.92 4.57
CA ALA A 13 -22.84 -12.56 3.40
C ALA A 13 -22.07 -12.26 2.12
N PHE A 14 -21.65 -11.01 1.89
CA PHE A 14 -20.80 -10.66 0.75
C PHE A 14 -19.42 -11.35 0.80
N ALA A 15 -18.80 -11.43 1.95
CA ALA A 15 -17.53 -12.15 2.12
C ALA A 15 -17.69 -13.65 1.84
N GLY A 16 -18.80 -14.25 2.35
CA GLY A 16 -19.14 -15.64 2.09
C GLY A 16 -19.40 -15.91 0.61
N LEU A 17 -20.17 -15.04 -0.06
CA LEU A 17 -20.42 -15.13 -1.51
C LEU A 17 -19.10 -15.09 -2.30
N ALA A 18 -18.22 -14.14 -2.00
CA ALA A 18 -16.93 -14.03 -2.68
C ALA A 18 -16.07 -15.30 -2.47
N ALA A 19 -16.03 -15.83 -1.25
CA ALA A 19 -15.29 -17.05 -0.93
C ALA A 19 -15.85 -18.28 -1.69
N VAL A 20 -17.17 -18.43 -1.70
CA VAL A 20 -17.84 -19.53 -2.44
C VAL A 20 -17.56 -19.44 -3.93
N LEU A 21 -17.68 -18.25 -4.52
CA LEU A 21 -17.36 -18.04 -5.93
C LEU A 21 -15.91 -18.37 -6.25
N ALA A 22 -14.97 -17.93 -5.40
CA ALA A 22 -13.54 -18.23 -5.57
C ALA A 22 -13.25 -19.74 -5.54
N VAL A 23 -13.93 -20.48 -4.66
CA VAL A 23 -13.82 -21.94 -4.60
C VAL A 23 -14.45 -22.58 -5.83
N ARG A 24 -15.67 -22.16 -6.21
CA ARG A 24 -16.38 -22.73 -7.40
C ARG A 24 -15.61 -22.52 -8.69
N LEU A 25 -14.93 -21.38 -8.84
CA LEU A 25 -14.10 -21.04 -10.00
C LEU A 25 -12.69 -21.64 -9.93
N GLY A 26 -12.33 -22.39 -8.90
CA GLY A 26 -11.01 -23.01 -8.76
C GLY A 26 -9.86 -22.02 -8.60
N LEU A 27 -10.13 -20.78 -8.14
CA LEU A 27 -9.12 -19.72 -8.02
C LEU A 27 -8.09 -19.95 -6.90
N GLY A 28 -8.32 -20.91 -6.00
CA GLY A 28 -7.46 -21.16 -4.84
C GLY A 28 -7.50 -20.06 -3.74
N LEU A 29 -8.33 -19.02 -3.91
CA LEU A 29 -8.37 -17.83 -3.04
C LEU A 29 -9.42 -17.92 -1.91
N GLY A 30 -10.24 -18.97 -1.86
CA GLY A 30 -11.36 -19.05 -0.90
C GLY A 30 -10.92 -18.89 0.56
N ARG A 31 -9.85 -19.58 0.97
CA ARG A 31 -9.28 -19.47 2.34
C ARG A 31 -8.74 -18.07 2.61
N GLU A 32 -8.06 -17.46 1.63
CA GLU A 32 -7.49 -16.10 1.78
C GLU A 32 -8.59 -15.06 1.97
N ILE A 33 -9.71 -15.17 1.23
CA ILE A 33 -10.86 -14.26 1.35
C ILE A 33 -11.47 -14.38 2.75
N VAL A 34 -11.72 -15.61 3.24
CA VAL A 34 -12.27 -15.82 4.57
C VAL A 34 -11.36 -15.26 5.66
N VAL A 35 -10.06 -15.57 5.59
CA VAL A 35 -9.08 -15.06 6.57
C VAL A 35 -8.98 -13.53 6.52
N ALA A 36 -9.02 -12.93 5.33
CA ALA A 36 -9.01 -11.48 5.17
C ALA A 36 -10.27 -10.84 5.79
N ALA A 37 -11.45 -11.42 5.56
CA ALA A 37 -12.71 -10.92 6.11
C ALA A 37 -12.75 -11.02 7.65
N LEU A 38 -12.36 -12.16 8.21
CA LEU A 38 -12.29 -12.33 9.67
C LEU A 38 -11.28 -11.37 10.31
N ARG A 39 -10.11 -11.22 9.69
CA ARG A 39 -9.09 -10.28 10.15
C ARG A 39 -9.58 -8.83 10.08
N ALA A 40 -10.25 -8.43 9.00
CA ALA A 40 -10.81 -7.09 8.85
C ALA A 40 -11.87 -6.82 9.92
N THR A 41 -12.77 -7.77 10.17
CA THR A 41 -13.80 -7.66 11.22
C THR A 41 -13.18 -7.49 12.60
N ALA A 42 -12.21 -8.34 12.97
CA ALA A 42 -11.52 -8.25 14.25
C ALA A 42 -10.75 -6.93 14.40
N GLN A 43 -10.01 -6.52 13.37
CA GLN A 43 -9.24 -5.26 13.37
C GLN A 43 -10.14 -4.04 13.50
N LEU A 44 -11.25 -3.97 12.76
CA LEU A 44 -12.18 -2.85 12.84
C LEU A 44 -12.90 -2.79 14.20
N ALA A 45 -13.24 -3.92 14.81
CA ALA A 45 -13.80 -3.95 16.14
C ALA A 45 -12.82 -3.40 17.21
N VAL A 46 -11.54 -3.84 17.14
CA VAL A 46 -10.49 -3.34 18.03
C VAL A 46 -10.22 -1.87 17.84
N VAL A 47 -10.05 -1.44 16.58
CA VAL A 47 -9.78 -0.02 16.24
C VAL A 47 -10.97 0.85 16.63
N GLY A 48 -12.21 0.40 16.38
CA GLY A 48 -13.42 1.14 16.77
C GLY A 48 -13.50 1.39 18.27
N GLY A 49 -13.07 0.42 19.10
CA GLY A 49 -13.01 0.60 20.56
C GLY A 49 -11.85 1.50 21.02
N LEU A 50 -10.71 1.47 20.33
CA LEU A 50 -9.51 2.17 20.75
C LEU A 50 -9.41 3.60 20.21
N ILE A 51 -10.02 3.89 19.06
CA ILE A 51 -9.81 5.14 18.31
C ILE A 51 -10.15 6.40 19.12
N ALA A 52 -11.14 6.31 20.00
CA ALA A 52 -11.52 7.42 20.88
C ALA A 52 -10.40 7.79 21.87
N ALA A 53 -9.66 6.80 22.38
CA ALA A 53 -8.50 7.02 23.23
C ALA A 53 -7.31 7.58 22.42
N VAL A 54 -7.06 7.01 21.23
CA VAL A 54 -6.01 7.48 20.30
C VAL A 54 -6.20 8.95 19.93
N PHE A 55 -7.46 9.39 19.74
CA PHE A 55 -7.73 10.78 19.38
C PHE A 55 -7.62 11.76 20.56
N ARG A 56 -7.63 11.28 21.79
CA ARG A 56 -7.51 12.12 23.00
C ARG A 56 -6.07 12.32 23.47
N VAL A 57 -5.19 11.37 23.15
CA VAL A 57 -3.82 11.31 23.70
C VAL A 57 -2.84 11.31 22.53
N PRO A 58 -2.10 12.42 22.31
CA PRO A 58 -1.17 12.54 21.17
C PRO A 58 -0.12 11.43 21.10
N GLU A 59 0.37 10.95 22.23
CA GLU A 59 1.37 9.88 22.32
C GLU A 59 0.81 8.56 21.80
N LEU A 60 -0.46 8.28 22.07
CA LEU A 60 -1.14 7.10 21.52
C LEU A 60 -1.34 7.20 20.01
N ALA A 61 -1.54 8.41 19.47
CA ALA A 61 -1.63 8.62 18.03
C ALA A 61 -0.31 8.30 17.33
N VAL A 62 0.82 8.75 17.89
CA VAL A 62 2.15 8.43 17.37
C VAL A 62 2.42 6.92 17.44
N ALA A 63 2.14 6.29 18.58
CA ALA A 63 2.30 4.85 18.75
C ALA A 63 1.41 4.06 17.77
N PHE A 64 0.19 4.54 17.52
CA PHE A 64 -0.74 3.92 16.58
C PHE A 64 -0.26 4.03 15.13
N VAL A 65 0.26 5.19 14.71
CA VAL A 65 0.87 5.37 13.39
C VAL A 65 2.10 4.46 13.23
N ALA A 66 2.95 4.35 14.25
CA ALA A 66 4.08 3.42 14.23
C ALA A 66 3.64 1.96 14.09
N LEU A 67 2.56 1.56 14.79
CA LEU A 67 1.96 0.24 14.65
C LEU A 67 1.42 0.00 13.23
N MET A 68 0.79 1.00 12.62
CA MET A 68 0.31 0.92 11.22
C MET A 68 1.46 0.69 10.24
N VAL A 69 2.57 1.42 10.39
CA VAL A 69 3.78 1.22 9.57
C VAL A 69 4.33 -0.19 9.76
N LEU A 70 4.42 -0.67 10.99
CA LEU A 70 4.93 -2.01 11.29
C LEU A 70 4.03 -3.10 10.67
N ALA A 71 2.72 -2.98 10.82
CA ALA A 71 1.76 -3.92 10.25
C ALA A 71 1.82 -3.93 8.71
N ALA A 72 1.93 -2.75 8.09
CA ALA A 72 2.09 -2.60 6.65
C ALA A 72 3.40 -3.24 6.15
N ALA A 73 4.50 -2.99 6.85
CA ALA A 73 5.81 -3.54 6.50
C ALA A 73 5.89 -5.06 6.67
N ILE A 74 5.28 -5.62 7.72
CA ILE A 74 5.18 -7.07 7.90
C ILE A 74 4.36 -7.69 6.76
N THR A 75 3.26 -7.05 6.38
CA THR A 75 2.38 -7.52 5.32
C THR A 75 3.08 -7.48 3.95
N ALA A 76 3.66 -6.35 3.57
CA ALA A 76 4.37 -6.19 2.30
C ALA A 76 5.64 -7.07 2.26
N GLY A 77 6.44 -7.08 3.34
CA GLY A 77 7.65 -7.88 3.42
C GLY A 77 7.37 -9.38 3.38
N GLY A 78 6.24 -9.84 3.94
CA GLY A 78 5.82 -11.22 3.84
C GLY A 78 5.47 -11.66 2.41
N ARG A 79 5.02 -10.74 1.57
CA ARG A 79 4.75 -10.98 0.14
C ARG A 79 6.01 -10.93 -0.73
N LEU A 80 7.09 -10.36 -0.20
CA LEU A 80 8.40 -10.23 -0.87
C LEU A 80 9.47 -11.14 -0.23
N ARG A 81 9.06 -12.24 0.39
CA ARG A 81 9.92 -13.15 1.16
C ARG A 81 11.08 -13.77 0.35
N ALA A 82 10.98 -13.79 -0.97
CA ALA A 82 12.07 -14.22 -1.85
C ALA A 82 13.33 -13.34 -1.73
N ILE A 83 13.21 -12.13 -1.17
CA ILE A 83 14.32 -11.22 -0.92
C ILE A 83 14.72 -11.25 0.56
N ALA A 84 16.00 -11.48 0.83
CA ALA A 84 16.54 -11.44 2.18
C ALA A 84 16.36 -10.05 2.81
N GLY A 85 15.78 -10.01 4.02
CA GLY A 85 15.49 -8.75 4.71
C GLY A 85 14.31 -7.95 4.16
N SER A 86 13.41 -8.57 3.38
CA SER A 86 12.25 -7.94 2.75
C SER A 86 11.42 -7.07 3.70
N ARG A 87 11.24 -7.48 4.96
CA ARG A 87 10.51 -6.68 5.97
C ARG A 87 11.19 -5.34 6.25
N ARG A 88 12.52 -5.31 6.36
CA ARG A 88 13.29 -4.06 6.57
C ARG A 88 13.22 -3.16 5.34
N LEU A 89 13.30 -3.74 4.15
CA LEU A 89 13.15 -3.00 2.90
C LEU A 89 11.73 -2.40 2.78
N ALA A 90 10.71 -3.16 3.18
CA ALA A 90 9.32 -2.69 3.21
C ALA A 90 9.13 -1.54 4.24
N VAL A 91 9.77 -1.59 5.42
CA VAL A 91 9.74 -0.46 6.37
C VAL A 91 10.27 0.81 5.70
N LEU A 92 11.42 0.75 5.03
CA LEU A 92 12.02 1.92 4.37
C LEU A 92 11.14 2.44 3.23
N ALA A 93 10.59 1.54 2.41
CA ALA A 93 9.75 1.91 1.27
C ALA A 93 8.38 2.48 1.68
N ILE A 94 7.88 2.12 2.86
CA ILE A 94 6.57 2.58 3.35
C ILE A 94 6.73 3.79 4.28
N ALA A 95 7.58 3.68 5.32
CA ALA A 95 7.68 4.72 6.34
C ALA A 95 8.24 6.03 5.79
N GLY A 96 9.32 5.98 5.00
CA GLY A 96 9.95 7.18 4.45
C GLY A 96 8.98 8.05 3.66
N PRO A 97 8.39 7.54 2.57
CA PRO A 97 7.44 8.30 1.77
C PRO A 97 6.17 8.71 2.54
N ALA A 98 5.53 7.79 3.27
CA ALA A 98 4.26 8.08 3.93
C ALA A 98 4.40 9.06 5.09
N LEU A 99 5.40 8.89 5.97
CA LEU A 99 5.62 9.81 7.09
C LEU A 99 6.22 11.14 6.62
N GLY A 100 7.08 11.11 5.60
CA GLY A 100 7.62 12.31 4.97
C GLY A 100 6.51 13.19 4.36
N ALA A 101 5.59 12.58 3.59
CA ALA A 101 4.45 13.31 3.04
C ALA A 101 3.49 13.79 4.13
N THR A 102 3.21 12.96 5.15
CA THR A 102 2.39 13.39 6.30
C THR A 102 3.02 14.59 7.00
N GLY A 103 4.32 14.51 7.30
CA GLY A 103 5.04 15.61 7.93
C GLY A 103 5.04 16.89 7.08
N LEU A 104 5.22 16.77 5.76
CA LEU A 104 5.15 17.91 4.84
C LEU A 104 3.76 18.56 4.85
N LEU A 105 2.69 17.78 4.79
CA LEU A 105 1.32 18.28 4.82
C LEU A 105 1.00 19.04 6.12
N LEU A 106 1.53 18.57 7.24
CA LEU A 106 1.43 19.27 8.53
C LEU A 106 2.27 20.54 8.55
N ALA A 107 3.51 20.49 8.07
CA ALA A 107 4.44 21.61 8.07
C ALA A 107 3.95 22.80 7.22
N VAL A 108 3.30 22.50 6.07
CA VAL A 108 2.70 23.56 5.23
C VAL A 108 1.31 24.01 5.69
N GLY A 109 0.80 23.47 6.81
CA GLY A 109 -0.50 23.83 7.36
C GLY A 109 -1.70 23.33 6.53
N ALA A 110 -1.49 22.32 5.66
CA ALA A 110 -2.57 21.73 4.87
C ALA A 110 -3.58 20.96 5.74
N PHE A 111 -3.14 20.46 6.88
CA PHE A 111 -3.95 19.81 7.91
C PHE A 111 -3.57 20.33 9.31
N GLU A 112 -4.55 20.26 10.21
CA GLU A 112 -4.32 20.54 11.62
C GLU A 112 -3.38 19.50 12.26
N THR A 113 -2.51 19.95 13.16
CA THR A 113 -1.61 19.06 13.92
C THR A 113 -2.37 18.41 15.08
N THR A 114 -3.45 17.72 14.78
CA THR A 114 -4.29 17.00 15.74
C THR A 114 -4.28 15.49 15.46
N PRO A 115 -4.40 14.63 16.48
CA PRO A 115 -4.51 13.18 16.27
C PRO A 115 -5.63 12.79 15.27
N ARG A 116 -6.73 13.54 15.27
CA ARG A 116 -7.88 13.31 14.36
C ARG A 116 -7.56 13.56 12.89
N ALA A 117 -6.63 14.44 12.59
CA ALA A 117 -6.16 14.70 11.24
C ALA A 117 -4.95 13.80 10.87
N ILE A 118 -4.00 13.63 11.79
CA ILE A 118 -2.77 12.88 11.57
C ILE A 118 -3.04 11.40 11.31
N VAL A 119 -3.81 10.73 12.18
CA VAL A 119 -3.98 9.28 12.12
C VAL A 119 -4.65 8.81 10.82
N PRO A 120 -5.78 9.39 10.38
CA PRO A 120 -6.40 8.99 9.11
C PRO A 120 -5.53 9.31 7.90
N THR A 121 -4.91 10.50 7.87
CA THR A 121 -4.04 10.92 6.76
C THR A 121 -2.83 10.00 6.64
N ALA A 122 -2.09 9.78 7.73
CA ALA A 122 -0.98 8.84 7.74
C ALA A 122 -1.42 7.42 7.34
N GLY A 123 -2.58 6.97 7.82
CA GLY A 123 -3.13 5.67 7.50
C GLY A 123 -3.39 5.45 6.01
N ILE A 124 -3.98 6.44 5.34
CA ILE A 124 -4.21 6.39 3.89
C ILE A 124 -2.87 6.32 3.15
N LEU A 125 -1.91 7.17 3.50
CA LEU A 125 -0.60 7.23 2.85
C LEU A 125 0.22 5.96 3.10
N ILE A 126 0.20 5.40 4.32
CA ILE A 126 0.83 4.11 4.66
C ILE A 126 0.20 2.97 3.86
N GLY A 127 -1.14 2.96 3.75
CA GLY A 127 -1.87 1.95 2.99
C GLY A 127 -1.50 1.94 1.51
N GLY A 128 -1.45 3.11 0.87
CA GLY A 128 -1.02 3.24 -0.52
C GLY A 128 0.44 2.87 -0.72
N ALA A 129 1.35 3.37 0.14
CA ALA A 129 2.75 2.98 0.11
C ALA A 129 2.94 1.45 0.22
N MET A 130 2.16 0.78 1.09
CA MET A 130 2.16 -0.68 1.22
C MET A 130 1.70 -1.36 -0.07
N ALA A 131 0.64 -0.87 -0.69
CA ALA A 131 0.11 -1.41 -1.94
C ALA A 131 1.13 -1.27 -3.08
N ALA A 132 1.67 -0.07 -3.29
CA ALA A 132 2.69 0.20 -4.30
C ALA A 132 3.97 -0.61 -4.07
N THR A 133 4.46 -0.70 -2.83
CA THR A 133 5.61 -1.53 -2.45
C THR A 133 5.37 -3.01 -2.81
N THR A 134 4.20 -3.52 -2.49
CA THR A 134 3.86 -4.94 -2.74
C THR A 134 3.74 -5.22 -4.24
N LEU A 135 2.98 -4.40 -4.97
CA LEU A 135 2.71 -4.61 -6.39
C LEU A 135 3.99 -4.46 -7.21
N THR A 136 4.70 -3.35 -7.04
CA THR A 136 5.97 -3.11 -7.75
C THR A 136 7.01 -4.17 -7.41
N GLY A 137 7.16 -4.49 -6.12
CA GLY A 137 8.14 -5.49 -5.68
C GLY A 137 7.86 -6.88 -6.27
N ARG A 138 6.61 -7.33 -6.25
CA ARG A 138 6.22 -8.62 -6.86
C ARG A 138 6.45 -8.64 -8.36
N ARG A 139 6.00 -7.59 -9.06
CA ARG A 139 6.22 -7.48 -10.51
C ARG A 139 7.68 -7.43 -10.90
N LEU A 140 8.50 -6.76 -10.09
CA LEU A 140 9.95 -6.76 -10.31
C LEU A 140 10.56 -8.15 -10.14
N LEU A 141 10.17 -8.89 -9.09
CA LEU A 141 10.64 -10.26 -8.87
C LEU A 141 10.20 -11.23 -9.96
N GLU A 142 8.98 -11.09 -10.46
CA GLU A 142 8.47 -11.83 -11.62
C GLU A 142 9.30 -11.48 -12.86
N GLY A 143 9.44 -10.19 -13.18
CA GLY A 143 10.17 -9.73 -14.35
C GLY A 143 11.66 -10.10 -14.34
N LEU A 144 12.32 -10.14 -13.17
CA LEU A 144 13.71 -10.61 -13.06
C LEU A 144 13.87 -12.05 -13.50
N ARG A 145 12.86 -12.89 -13.32
CA ARG A 145 12.89 -14.31 -13.77
C ARG A 145 12.52 -14.42 -15.24
N ASP A 146 11.49 -13.72 -15.65
CA ASP A 146 10.98 -13.78 -17.04
C ASP A 146 12.00 -13.22 -18.03
N ASP A 147 12.74 -12.17 -17.64
CA ASP A 147 13.74 -11.49 -18.46
C ASP A 147 15.18 -11.97 -18.20
N GLU A 148 15.41 -13.06 -17.43
CA GLU A 148 16.75 -13.48 -16.99
C GLU A 148 17.75 -13.61 -18.16
N ALA A 149 17.37 -14.31 -19.24
CA ALA A 149 18.20 -14.47 -20.41
C ALA A 149 18.52 -13.15 -21.13
N VAL A 150 17.55 -12.22 -21.15
CA VAL A 150 17.75 -10.89 -21.73
C VAL A 150 18.71 -10.07 -20.88
N ILE A 151 18.57 -10.12 -19.56
CA ILE A 151 19.45 -9.44 -18.61
C ILE A 151 20.88 -9.96 -18.74
N GLU A 152 21.06 -11.30 -18.77
CA GLU A 152 22.40 -11.91 -18.96
C GLU A 152 23.05 -11.52 -20.29
N THR A 153 22.26 -11.52 -21.39
CA THR A 153 22.76 -11.10 -22.70
C THR A 153 23.24 -9.64 -22.67
N ARG A 154 22.50 -8.75 -22.02
CA ARG A 154 22.90 -7.33 -21.90
C ARG A 154 24.17 -7.16 -21.09
N LEU A 155 24.31 -7.89 -19.98
CA LEU A 155 25.54 -7.88 -19.18
C LEU A 155 26.73 -8.41 -19.98
N ALA A 156 26.54 -9.48 -20.78
CA ALA A 156 27.57 -10.03 -21.64
C ALA A 156 28.01 -9.06 -22.77
N LEU A 157 27.10 -8.18 -23.20
CA LEU A 157 27.39 -7.11 -24.17
C LEU A 157 28.05 -5.88 -23.54
N GLY A 158 28.27 -5.87 -22.20
CA GLY A 158 28.98 -4.80 -21.50
C GLY A 158 28.10 -3.76 -20.82
N ASP A 159 26.76 -3.95 -20.77
CA ASP A 159 25.92 -3.11 -19.93
C ASP A 159 26.28 -3.32 -18.45
N ASP A 160 26.25 -2.24 -17.66
CA ASP A 160 26.25 -2.35 -16.20
C ASP A 160 24.90 -2.90 -15.69
N VAL A 161 24.86 -3.43 -14.47
CA VAL A 161 23.65 -4.01 -13.86
C VAL A 161 22.49 -3.01 -13.83
N ARG A 162 22.78 -1.73 -13.60
CA ARG A 162 21.74 -0.69 -13.54
C ARG A 162 21.07 -0.50 -14.89
N THR A 163 21.86 -0.49 -15.95
CA THR A 163 21.37 -0.35 -17.34
C THR A 163 20.64 -1.61 -17.78
N ALA A 164 21.19 -2.79 -17.50
CA ALA A 164 20.58 -4.06 -17.85
C ALA A 164 19.20 -4.26 -17.21
N LEU A 165 19.04 -3.87 -15.93
CA LEU A 165 17.78 -4.03 -15.18
C LEU A 165 16.77 -2.91 -15.43
N ARG A 166 17.15 -1.80 -16.05
CA ARG A 166 16.29 -0.62 -16.20
C ARG A 166 14.95 -0.90 -16.88
N PRO A 167 14.86 -1.68 -17.97
CA PRO A 167 13.58 -1.99 -18.62
C PRO A 167 12.64 -2.76 -17.69
N THR A 168 13.12 -3.81 -17.04
CA THR A 168 12.36 -4.65 -16.12
C THR A 168 11.86 -3.85 -14.90
N ILE A 169 12.71 -3.01 -14.31
CA ILE A 169 12.33 -2.11 -13.22
C ILE A 169 11.25 -1.13 -13.69
N ARG A 170 11.42 -0.51 -14.87
CA ARG A 170 10.43 0.43 -15.42
C ARG A 170 9.07 -0.25 -15.61
N THR A 171 9.03 -1.43 -16.20
CA THR A 171 7.80 -2.19 -16.40
C THR A 171 7.12 -2.53 -15.08
N ALA A 172 7.88 -2.98 -14.09
CA ALA A 172 7.37 -3.30 -12.76
C ALA A 172 6.76 -2.06 -12.06
N MET A 173 7.43 -0.90 -12.13
CA MET A 173 6.93 0.34 -11.55
C MET A 173 5.66 0.82 -12.25
N VAL A 174 5.64 0.85 -13.59
CA VAL A 174 4.46 1.27 -14.36
C VAL A 174 3.27 0.39 -14.00
N THR A 175 3.43 -0.93 -14.03
CA THR A 175 2.36 -1.89 -13.70
C THR A 175 1.89 -1.75 -12.24
N GLY A 176 2.83 -1.54 -11.32
CA GLY A 176 2.53 -1.37 -9.89
C GLY A 176 1.76 -0.09 -9.56
N LEU A 177 1.89 0.95 -10.41
CA LEU A 177 1.25 2.26 -10.21
C LEU A 177 -0.07 2.44 -10.99
N VAL A 178 -0.43 1.51 -11.89
CA VAL A 178 -1.69 1.58 -12.65
C VAL A 178 -2.90 1.79 -11.74
N PRO A 179 -3.10 1.03 -10.62
CA PRO A 179 -4.26 1.22 -9.76
C PRO A 179 -4.35 2.62 -9.14
N ALA A 180 -3.22 3.21 -8.76
CA ALA A 180 -3.15 4.57 -8.21
C ALA A 180 -3.58 5.62 -9.22
N ILE A 181 -3.09 5.50 -10.46
CA ILE A 181 -3.43 6.40 -11.56
C ILE A 181 -4.92 6.27 -11.91
N ASP A 182 -5.45 5.06 -11.99
CA ASP A 182 -6.85 4.82 -12.33
C ASP A 182 -7.79 5.31 -11.22
N GLN A 183 -7.43 5.12 -9.95
CA GLN A 183 -8.15 5.70 -8.82
C GLN A 183 -8.18 7.22 -8.91
N THR A 184 -7.06 7.85 -9.25
CA THR A 184 -6.96 9.30 -9.39
C THR A 184 -7.83 9.82 -10.54
N ARG A 185 -7.87 9.10 -11.68
CA ARG A 185 -8.69 9.48 -12.85
C ARG A 185 -10.18 9.33 -12.62
N SER A 186 -10.60 8.33 -11.82
CA SER A 186 -12.01 8.01 -11.62
C SER A 186 -12.67 8.77 -10.47
N VAL A 187 -11.88 9.46 -9.65
CA VAL A 187 -12.36 10.19 -8.47
C VAL A 187 -13.32 11.32 -8.84
N GLY A 188 -14.44 11.39 -8.13
CA GLY A 188 -15.47 12.43 -8.30
C GLY A 188 -16.55 12.12 -9.34
N LEU A 189 -16.26 11.24 -10.32
CA LEU A 189 -17.25 10.85 -11.33
C LEU A 189 -17.70 9.39 -11.17
N VAL A 190 -16.76 8.49 -10.94
CA VAL A 190 -17.04 7.06 -10.81
C VAL A 190 -16.98 6.64 -9.35
N THR A 191 -16.03 7.19 -8.59
CA THR A 191 -15.80 6.86 -7.18
C THR A 191 -15.85 8.11 -6.31
N LEU A 192 -16.54 8.01 -5.17
CA LEU A 192 -16.45 8.98 -4.08
C LEU A 192 -15.64 8.33 -2.95
N PRO A 193 -14.41 8.81 -2.69
CA PRO A 193 -13.57 8.23 -1.64
C PRO A 193 -14.20 8.37 -0.26
N GLY A 194 -13.94 7.40 0.61
CA GLY A 194 -14.52 7.37 1.96
C GLY A 194 -14.22 8.63 2.78
N THR A 195 -13.05 9.25 2.59
CA THR A 195 -12.70 10.51 3.26
C THR A 195 -13.64 11.65 2.84
N PHE A 196 -13.92 11.79 1.56
CA PHE A 196 -14.87 12.79 1.05
C PHE A 196 -16.26 12.57 1.67
N VAL A 197 -16.77 11.34 1.55
CA VAL A 197 -18.09 10.96 2.09
C VAL A 197 -18.15 11.18 3.60
N GLY A 198 -17.12 10.75 4.32
CA GLY A 198 -17.01 10.91 5.78
C GLY A 198 -17.02 12.39 6.22
N LEU A 199 -16.31 13.26 5.51
CA LEU A 199 -16.30 14.69 5.78
C LEU A 199 -17.66 15.34 5.55
N VAL A 200 -18.33 15.01 4.44
CA VAL A 200 -19.67 15.53 4.13
C VAL A 200 -20.69 15.06 5.16
N LEU A 201 -20.69 13.79 5.52
CA LEU A 201 -21.57 13.24 6.57
C LEU A 201 -21.23 13.82 7.96
N GLY A 202 -19.99 14.22 8.19
CA GLY A 202 -19.53 14.92 9.40
C GLY A 202 -19.89 16.41 9.43
N GLY A 203 -20.59 16.93 8.41
CA GLY A 203 -21.09 18.32 8.36
C GLY A 203 -20.15 19.30 7.65
N ALA A 204 -19.05 18.86 7.05
CA ALA A 204 -18.21 19.73 6.23
C ALA A 204 -18.93 20.09 4.91
N SER A 205 -18.67 21.31 4.40
CA SER A 205 -19.18 21.68 3.08
C SER A 205 -18.58 20.77 1.98
N PRO A 206 -19.33 20.45 0.91
CA PRO A 206 -18.81 19.66 -0.20
C PRO A 206 -17.52 20.23 -0.81
N ALA A 207 -17.41 21.55 -0.88
CA ALA A 207 -16.21 22.22 -1.38
C ALA A 207 -14.99 22.00 -0.47
N THR A 208 -15.18 22.01 0.85
CA THR A 208 -14.12 21.72 1.82
C THR A 208 -13.71 20.24 1.73
N ALA A 209 -14.68 19.34 1.68
CA ALA A 209 -14.44 17.91 1.54
C ALA A 209 -13.68 17.60 0.23
N ALA A 210 -14.03 18.24 -0.88
CA ALA A 210 -13.37 18.07 -2.18
C ALA A 210 -11.90 18.54 -2.14
N ARG A 211 -11.63 19.73 -1.55
CA ARG A 211 -10.25 20.23 -1.41
C ARG A 211 -9.40 19.32 -0.55
N THR A 212 -9.91 18.88 0.60
CA THR A 212 -9.21 17.95 1.49
C THR A 212 -8.91 16.63 0.77
N GLN A 213 -9.90 16.07 0.09
CA GLN A 213 -9.74 14.84 -0.67
C GLN A 213 -8.71 14.99 -1.80
N LEU A 214 -8.69 16.11 -2.52
CA LEU A 214 -7.73 16.38 -3.58
C LEU A 214 -6.29 16.39 -3.04
N VAL A 215 -6.05 17.05 -1.91
CA VAL A 215 -4.73 17.10 -1.27
C VAL A 215 -4.27 15.69 -0.88
N VAL A 216 -5.14 14.90 -0.23
CA VAL A 216 -4.82 13.53 0.17
C VAL A 216 -4.53 12.65 -1.07
N LEU A 217 -5.34 12.77 -2.11
CA LEU A 217 -5.21 11.95 -3.32
C LEU A 217 -3.90 12.22 -4.07
N LEU A 218 -3.53 13.50 -4.24
CA LEU A 218 -2.29 13.86 -4.93
C LEU A 218 -1.06 13.53 -4.08
N ALA A 219 -1.13 13.70 -2.76
CA ALA A 219 -0.09 13.24 -1.84
C ALA A 219 0.07 11.71 -1.91
N LEU A 220 -1.04 10.97 -1.97
CA LEU A 220 -1.05 9.51 -2.09
C LEU A 220 -0.33 9.06 -3.37
N LEU A 221 -0.65 9.67 -4.51
CA LEU A 221 0.00 9.36 -5.79
C LEU A 221 1.52 9.57 -5.73
N ALA A 222 1.98 10.67 -5.11
CA ALA A 222 3.40 10.93 -4.91
C ALA A 222 4.06 9.90 -3.98
N VAL A 223 3.39 9.55 -2.88
CA VAL A 223 3.85 8.54 -1.91
C VAL A 223 3.98 7.17 -2.56
N GLU A 224 3.02 6.76 -3.36
CA GLU A 224 3.04 5.48 -4.07
C GLU A 224 4.17 5.40 -5.08
N LEU A 225 4.43 6.50 -5.83
CA LEU A 225 5.57 6.58 -6.73
C LEU A 225 6.90 6.48 -5.97
N LEU A 226 7.04 7.21 -4.86
CA LEU A 226 8.25 7.16 -4.04
C LEU A 226 8.45 5.78 -3.42
N ALA A 227 7.40 5.14 -2.95
CA ALA A 227 7.45 3.76 -2.41
C ALA A 227 7.89 2.75 -3.48
N ALA A 228 7.34 2.88 -4.71
CA ALA A 228 7.75 2.08 -5.85
C ALA A 228 9.23 2.26 -6.22
N LEU A 229 9.73 3.50 -6.19
CA LEU A 229 11.14 3.83 -6.42
C LEU A 229 12.04 3.20 -5.35
N VAL A 230 11.70 3.39 -4.07
CA VAL A 230 12.52 2.89 -2.95
C VAL A 230 12.59 1.38 -2.97
N ILE A 231 11.46 0.68 -3.16
CA ILE A 231 11.47 -0.79 -3.19
C ILE A 231 12.21 -1.33 -4.42
N SER A 232 12.07 -0.71 -5.59
CA SER A 232 12.77 -1.10 -6.80
C SER A 232 14.29 -0.97 -6.65
N GLU A 233 14.74 0.15 -6.11
CA GLU A 233 16.17 0.38 -5.84
C GLU A 233 16.70 -0.56 -4.77
N ALA A 234 15.92 -0.83 -3.73
CA ALA A 234 16.27 -1.76 -2.67
C ALA A 234 16.42 -3.21 -3.20
N ILE A 235 15.51 -3.65 -4.07
CA ILE A 235 15.59 -4.96 -4.73
C ILE A 235 16.79 -5.01 -5.67
N ARG A 236 16.98 -3.98 -6.53
CA ARG A 236 18.14 -3.89 -7.43
C ARG A 236 19.46 -4.12 -6.67
N ARG A 237 19.65 -3.38 -5.56
CA ARG A 237 20.87 -3.54 -4.73
C ARG A 237 21.03 -4.93 -4.15
N ARG A 238 19.94 -5.65 -3.88
CA ARG A 238 19.96 -6.99 -3.30
C ARG A 238 20.25 -8.07 -4.32
N VAL A 239 19.85 -7.88 -5.58
CA VAL A 239 20.10 -8.83 -6.66
C VAL A 239 21.43 -8.56 -7.36
N THR A 240 22.07 -7.40 -7.14
CA THR A 240 23.41 -7.10 -7.67
C THR A 240 24.47 -7.77 -6.83
N ALA A 241 25.29 -8.60 -7.46
CA ALA A 241 26.48 -9.25 -6.87
C ALA A 241 27.77 -8.61 -7.40
N PRO A 242 28.92 -8.80 -6.72
CA PRO A 242 30.22 -8.33 -7.21
C PRO A 242 30.54 -8.85 -8.62
N GLY A 243 31.19 -8.03 -9.43
CA GLY A 243 31.55 -8.37 -10.81
C GLY A 243 30.40 -8.20 -11.81
N GLU A 244 29.51 -7.21 -11.59
CA GLU A 244 28.38 -6.88 -12.47
C GLU A 244 27.49 -8.11 -12.78
N ARG A 245 27.12 -8.84 -11.74
CA ARG A 245 26.30 -10.04 -11.84
C ARG A 245 24.96 -9.82 -11.19
N VAL A 246 23.91 -10.41 -11.77
CA VAL A 246 22.56 -10.43 -11.20
C VAL A 246 22.27 -11.82 -10.65
N VAL A 247 21.84 -11.88 -9.40
CA VAL A 247 21.38 -13.12 -8.75
C VAL A 247 19.86 -13.06 -8.66
N VAL A 248 19.19 -13.82 -9.52
CA VAL A 248 17.73 -13.89 -9.55
C VAL A 248 17.23 -14.69 -8.34
N PRO A 249 16.33 -14.14 -7.51
CA PRO A 249 15.81 -14.85 -6.35
C PRO A 249 14.93 -16.03 -6.77
N PRO A 250 14.97 -17.16 -6.02
CA PRO A 250 14.13 -18.31 -6.31
C PRO A 250 12.64 -17.95 -6.24
N ALA A 251 11.80 -18.76 -6.90
CA ALA A 251 10.35 -18.67 -6.73
C ALA A 251 9.99 -18.92 -5.26
N GLY A 252 9.29 -17.99 -4.64
CA GLY A 252 8.90 -18.05 -3.23
C GLY A 252 7.57 -18.76 -2.97
#